data_0aa449f992e756dc2de9f9fc953c9724
#
_entry.id   0aa449f992e756dc2de9f9fc953c9724
#
_cell.length_a   1.000
_cell.length_b   1.000
_cell.length_c   1.000
_cell.angle_alpha   90.00
_cell.angle_beta   90.00
_cell.angle_gamma   90.00
#
_symmetry.space_group_name_H-M   'P 1'
#
loop_
_entity.id
_entity.type
_entity.pdbx_description
1 polymer ?
#
loop_
_entity_poly.entity_id
_entity_poly.type
_entity_poly.pdbx_seq_one_letter_code
_entity_poly.pdbx_strand_id
1 'polypeptide(L)'
;MKDGRWVTIAESQFAHEKQGLEIVKALLPDAPPFRAWANFEFRDNRGRWHEVDLLVLARDTLYLIELKHYRGILTGNDHVWMRTGHRAEDSPLLLTRRKAQYFSSLLKDSLRQLTGSAPKGAIPYVQELVFLHHPEFVCELPESSKINLYGLDNQPHTGLHGISERLLAPAQRPPVSEQGSLLVAELMKKIGLAPRRQREVGSWIIDEKPLADGEGWQDWPAFHHVDTERHARIRFYTVGQSAPSADSQARKQAVTSEFH
;
A
#
# COMPACT_ATOMS: atom_id res chain seq x y z
N MET A 1 -6.68 -3.85 -19.36
CA MET A 1 -5.46 -3.11 -19.77
C MET A 1 -4.41 -4.11 -20.23
N LYS A 2 -3.70 -3.83 -21.34
CA LYS A 2 -2.71 -4.72 -21.97
C LYS A 2 -1.31 -4.53 -21.39
N ASP A 3 -0.41 -5.46 -21.71
CA ASP A 3 1.01 -5.37 -21.37
C ASP A 3 1.65 -4.07 -21.88
N GLY A 4 2.55 -3.50 -21.08
CA GLY A 4 3.19 -2.21 -21.34
C GLY A 4 2.47 -0.98 -20.74
N ARG A 5 1.17 -1.09 -20.45
CA ARG A 5 0.44 -0.09 -19.63
C ARG A 5 0.15 -0.61 -18.24
N TRP A 6 0.02 -1.91 -18.06
CA TRP A 6 0.01 -2.58 -16.78
C TRP A 6 1.34 -3.29 -16.57
N VAL A 7 2.06 -2.94 -15.52
CA VAL A 7 3.37 -3.50 -15.19
C VAL A 7 3.29 -4.15 -13.82
N THR A 8 3.43 -5.46 -13.77
CA THR A 8 3.57 -6.19 -12.51
C THR A 8 5.05 -6.32 -12.19
N ILE A 9 5.48 -5.75 -11.06
CA ILE A 9 6.89 -5.79 -10.63
C ILE A 9 7.18 -7.11 -9.89
N ALA A 10 6.22 -7.55 -9.07
CA ALA A 10 6.25 -8.86 -8.42
C ALA A 10 4.86 -9.49 -8.44
N GLU A 11 4.82 -10.81 -8.51
CA GLU A 11 3.55 -11.53 -8.36
C GLU A 11 3.07 -11.45 -6.92
N SER A 12 1.76 -11.25 -6.72
CA SER A 12 1.19 -11.36 -5.40
C SER A 12 1.17 -12.82 -4.94
N GLN A 13 1.54 -13.05 -3.70
CA GLN A 13 1.49 -14.38 -3.07
C GLN A 13 0.08 -14.73 -2.59
N PHE A 14 -0.81 -13.74 -2.46
CA PHE A 14 -2.13 -13.86 -1.86
C PHE A 14 -3.23 -13.79 -2.92
N ALA A 15 -4.11 -14.80 -2.89
CA ALA A 15 -5.19 -14.93 -3.87
C ALA A 15 -6.15 -13.71 -3.85
N HIS A 16 -6.44 -13.16 -2.65
CA HIS A 16 -7.30 -12.00 -2.52
C HIS A 16 -6.67 -10.72 -3.06
N GLU A 17 -5.37 -10.54 -2.91
CA GLU A 17 -4.65 -9.39 -3.49
C GLU A 17 -4.65 -9.50 -5.02
N LYS A 18 -4.38 -10.69 -5.59
CA LYS A 18 -4.53 -10.94 -7.04
C LYS A 18 -5.92 -10.58 -7.53
N GLN A 19 -6.95 -10.98 -6.78
CA GLN A 19 -8.35 -10.63 -7.12
C GLN A 19 -8.56 -9.11 -7.16
N GLY A 20 -8.09 -8.38 -6.15
CA GLY A 20 -8.19 -6.91 -6.12
C GLY A 20 -7.48 -6.25 -7.29
N LEU A 21 -6.28 -6.72 -7.64
CA LEU A 21 -5.52 -6.25 -8.80
C LEU A 21 -6.25 -6.51 -10.11
N GLU A 22 -6.79 -7.71 -10.32
CA GLU A 22 -7.53 -8.07 -11.55
C GLU A 22 -8.82 -7.26 -11.70
N ILE A 23 -9.54 -6.95 -10.61
CA ILE A 23 -10.70 -6.07 -10.64
C ILE A 23 -10.31 -4.70 -11.20
N VAL A 24 -9.26 -4.07 -10.64
CA VAL A 24 -8.81 -2.75 -11.12
C VAL A 24 -8.26 -2.83 -12.55
N LYS A 25 -7.51 -3.87 -12.91
CA LYS A 25 -6.98 -4.08 -14.26
C LYS A 25 -8.10 -4.18 -15.31
N ALA A 26 -9.19 -4.85 -14.98
CA ALA A 26 -10.35 -4.98 -15.86
C ALA A 26 -11.09 -3.65 -16.08
N LEU A 27 -11.14 -2.79 -15.06
CA LEU A 27 -11.79 -1.48 -15.12
C LEU A 27 -11.03 -0.46 -15.97
N LEU A 28 -9.70 -0.49 -15.94
CA LEU A 28 -8.89 0.58 -16.54
C LEU A 28 -8.88 0.51 -18.07
N PRO A 29 -9.09 1.66 -18.77
CA PRO A 29 -8.96 1.75 -20.21
C PRO A 29 -7.56 1.39 -20.70
N ASP A 30 -7.48 0.70 -21.85
CA ASP A 30 -6.21 0.44 -22.52
C ASP A 30 -5.85 1.58 -23.48
N ALA A 31 -5.84 2.79 -22.96
CA ALA A 31 -5.58 4.02 -23.70
C ALA A 31 -4.83 5.06 -22.82
N PRO A 32 -4.09 6.00 -23.42
CA PRO A 32 -3.51 7.11 -22.69
C PRO A 32 -4.59 7.92 -21.93
N PRO A 33 -4.24 8.49 -20.76
CA PRO A 33 -2.97 8.42 -20.08
C PRO A 33 -2.81 7.19 -19.16
N PHE A 34 -3.81 6.32 -19.07
CA PHE A 34 -3.89 5.24 -18.09
C PHE A 34 -2.67 4.32 -18.13
N ARG A 35 -2.04 4.14 -16.97
CA ARG A 35 -0.97 3.18 -16.68
C ARG A 35 -1.09 2.68 -15.26
N ALA A 36 -0.56 1.49 -14.99
CA ALA A 36 -0.53 0.94 -13.64
C ALA A 36 0.77 0.17 -13.37
N TRP A 37 1.18 0.15 -12.10
CA TRP A 37 2.31 -0.61 -11.57
C TRP A 37 1.85 -1.32 -10.31
N ALA A 38 2.00 -2.64 -10.28
CA ALA A 38 1.52 -3.49 -9.21
C ALA A 38 2.66 -4.16 -8.44
N ASN A 39 2.48 -4.29 -7.14
CA ASN A 39 3.32 -5.05 -6.20
C ASN A 39 4.79 -4.67 -6.24
N PHE A 40 5.10 -3.49 -5.77
CA PHE A 40 6.47 -3.01 -5.73
C PHE A 40 6.81 -2.32 -4.42
N GLU A 41 8.10 -2.19 -4.17
CA GLU A 41 8.65 -1.32 -3.14
C GLU A 41 9.42 -0.18 -3.78
N PHE A 42 9.41 0.97 -3.12
CA PHE A 42 10.29 2.09 -3.43
C PHE A 42 11.05 2.54 -2.18
N ARG A 43 12.21 3.13 -2.40
CA ARG A 43 13.03 3.68 -1.32
C ARG A 43 12.87 5.19 -1.27
N ASP A 44 12.48 5.74 -0.11
CA ASP A 44 12.38 7.20 0.06
C ASP A 44 13.77 7.87 0.18
N ASN A 45 13.79 9.21 0.15
CA ASN A 45 15.02 10.00 0.24
C ASN A 45 15.78 9.83 1.58
N ARG A 46 15.16 9.18 2.57
CA ARG A 46 15.79 8.83 3.86
C ARG A 46 16.26 7.38 3.89
N GLY A 47 16.15 6.67 2.79
CA GLY A 47 16.57 5.29 2.65
C GLY A 47 15.60 4.25 3.18
N ARG A 48 14.36 4.62 3.56
CA ARG A 48 13.34 3.70 4.05
C ARG A 48 12.56 3.10 2.88
N TRP A 49 12.25 1.83 2.99
CA TRP A 49 11.45 1.11 2.03
C TRP A 49 9.96 1.25 2.31
N HIS A 50 9.19 1.44 1.26
CA HIS A 50 7.74 1.57 1.28
C HIS A 50 7.14 0.63 0.26
N GLU A 51 6.25 -0.20 0.71
CA GLU A 51 5.49 -1.17 -0.06
C GLU A 51 4.26 -0.51 -0.69
N VAL A 52 3.96 -0.85 -1.94
CA VAL A 52 2.82 -0.35 -2.70
C VAL A 52 2.15 -1.53 -3.40
N ASP A 53 0.88 -1.75 -3.10
CA ASP A 53 0.10 -2.81 -3.75
C ASP A 53 -0.20 -2.42 -5.19
N LEU A 54 -0.65 -1.18 -5.41
CA LEU A 54 -0.99 -0.71 -6.75
C LEU A 54 -0.81 0.81 -6.88
N LEU A 55 -0.23 1.24 -7.99
CA LEU A 55 -0.15 2.63 -8.42
C LEU A 55 -0.86 2.76 -9.76
N VAL A 56 -1.81 3.68 -9.88
CA VAL A 56 -2.59 3.91 -11.10
C VAL A 56 -2.46 5.35 -11.54
N LEU A 57 -1.95 5.58 -12.75
CA LEU A 57 -2.07 6.85 -13.44
C LEU A 57 -3.43 6.89 -14.14
N ALA A 58 -4.29 7.77 -13.67
CA ALA A 58 -5.59 8.06 -14.26
C ALA A 58 -5.51 9.37 -15.10
N ARG A 59 -6.65 10.04 -15.35
CA ARG A 59 -6.72 11.18 -16.28
C ARG A 59 -5.87 12.37 -15.86
N ASP A 60 -5.76 12.65 -14.55
CA ASP A 60 -5.08 13.83 -14.01
C ASP A 60 -4.33 13.56 -12.70
N THR A 61 -4.44 12.35 -12.18
CA THR A 61 -3.97 11.99 -10.84
C THR A 61 -3.29 10.62 -10.87
N LEU A 62 -2.24 10.49 -10.09
CA LEU A 62 -1.54 9.24 -9.81
C LEU A 62 -2.02 8.71 -8.47
N TYR A 63 -2.83 7.65 -8.49
CA TYR A 63 -3.40 7.05 -7.28
C TYR A 63 -2.50 5.98 -6.72
N LEU A 64 -2.05 6.15 -5.47
CA LEU A 64 -1.38 5.11 -4.69
C LEU A 64 -2.45 4.39 -3.89
N ILE A 65 -2.70 3.13 -4.24
CA ILE A 65 -3.84 2.34 -3.78
C ILE A 65 -3.35 1.22 -2.86
N GLU A 66 -3.89 1.18 -1.66
CA GLU A 66 -3.75 0.08 -0.71
C GLU A 66 -4.95 -0.85 -0.88
N LEU A 67 -4.70 -2.15 -1.09
CA LEU A 67 -5.73 -3.17 -1.24
C LEU A 67 -6.07 -3.80 0.11
N LYS A 68 -7.35 -3.90 0.45
CA LYS A 68 -7.81 -4.55 1.68
C LYS A 68 -8.98 -5.48 1.40
N HIS A 69 -8.84 -6.74 1.77
CA HIS A 69 -9.88 -7.76 1.62
C HIS A 69 -10.55 -8.03 2.98
N TYR A 70 -11.15 -6.99 3.56
CA TYR A 70 -11.80 -7.06 4.86
C TYR A 70 -13.22 -7.58 4.73
N ARG A 71 -13.60 -8.54 5.56
CA ARG A 71 -14.95 -9.06 5.69
C ARG A 71 -15.61 -8.47 6.94
N GLY A 72 -16.95 -8.30 6.89
CA GLY A 72 -17.76 -7.85 8.01
C GLY A 72 -17.82 -6.34 8.13
N ILE A 73 -18.16 -5.85 9.31
CA ILE A 73 -18.46 -4.43 9.55
C ILE A 73 -17.20 -3.71 10.02
N LEU A 74 -16.91 -2.59 9.36
CA LEU A 74 -15.86 -1.64 9.75
C LEU A 74 -16.50 -0.43 10.42
N THR A 75 -16.06 -0.13 11.65
CA THR A 75 -16.42 1.07 12.41
C THR A 75 -15.15 1.83 12.82
N GLY A 76 -15.30 3.00 13.44
CA GLY A 76 -14.17 3.79 13.94
C GLY A 76 -14.14 5.20 13.38
N ASN A 77 -12.95 5.69 13.05
CA ASN A 77 -12.72 7.06 12.56
C ASN A 77 -11.48 7.11 11.63
N ASP A 78 -11.02 8.33 11.30
CA ASP A 78 -9.87 8.57 10.42
C ASP A 78 -8.56 7.95 10.91
N HIS A 79 -8.43 7.69 12.22
CA HIS A 79 -7.20 7.23 12.85
C HIS A 79 -7.24 5.75 13.21
N VAL A 80 -8.37 5.30 13.74
CA VAL A 80 -8.51 3.96 14.29
C VAL A 80 -9.70 3.25 13.65
N TRP A 81 -9.42 2.07 13.13
CA TRP A 81 -10.41 1.17 12.54
C TRP A 81 -10.68 -0.01 13.47
N MET A 82 -11.95 -0.36 13.59
CA MET A 82 -12.42 -1.51 14.37
C MET A 82 -13.25 -2.41 13.46
N ARG A 83 -12.94 -3.69 13.46
CA ARG A 83 -13.68 -4.70 12.71
C ARG A 83 -14.22 -5.77 13.65
N THR A 84 -15.41 -6.29 13.36
CA THR A 84 -16.03 -7.36 14.15
C THR A 84 -15.09 -8.55 14.31
N GLY A 85 -14.78 -8.95 15.53
CA GLY A 85 -13.89 -10.07 15.84
C GLY A 85 -12.37 -9.78 15.71
N HIS A 86 -11.99 -8.52 15.46
CA HIS A 86 -10.59 -8.10 15.37
C HIS A 86 -10.28 -7.00 16.39
N ARG A 87 -9.00 -6.85 16.73
CA ARG A 87 -8.54 -5.70 17.53
C ARG A 87 -8.60 -4.42 16.70
N ALA A 88 -8.66 -3.30 17.42
CA ALA A 88 -8.51 -1.99 16.80
C ALA A 88 -7.15 -1.89 16.09
N GLU A 89 -7.13 -1.31 14.90
CA GLU A 89 -5.93 -1.10 14.09
C GLU A 89 -5.84 0.35 13.62
N ASP A 90 -4.63 0.81 13.32
CA ASP A 90 -4.44 2.13 12.72
C ASP A 90 -5.07 2.16 11.31
N SER A 91 -5.70 3.28 10.97
CA SER A 91 -6.27 3.46 9.64
C SER A 91 -5.20 3.34 8.55
N PRO A 92 -5.32 2.40 7.61
CA PRO A 92 -4.39 2.26 6.50
C PRO A 92 -4.34 3.50 5.61
N LEU A 93 -5.40 4.32 5.62
CA LEU A 93 -5.47 5.55 4.85
C LEU A 93 -4.37 6.55 5.25
N LEU A 94 -4.08 6.69 6.56
CA LEU A 94 -3.03 7.60 7.04
C LEU A 94 -1.64 7.14 6.62
N LEU A 95 -1.39 5.83 6.66
CA LEU A 95 -0.13 5.27 6.22
C LEU A 95 0.04 5.45 4.71
N THR A 96 -0.99 5.15 3.94
CA THR A 96 -1.01 5.29 2.48
C THR A 96 -0.83 6.75 2.06
N ARG A 97 -1.41 7.71 2.79
CA ARG A 97 -1.18 9.15 2.60
C ARG A 97 0.29 9.53 2.76
N ARG A 98 0.94 9.04 3.80
CA ARG A 98 2.39 9.27 4.00
C ARG A 98 3.23 8.66 2.88
N LYS A 99 2.91 7.43 2.45
CA LYS A 99 3.55 6.79 1.29
C LYS A 99 3.40 7.65 0.03
N ALA A 100 2.18 8.17 -0.25
CA ALA A 100 1.91 9.02 -1.40
C ALA A 100 2.72 10.34 -1.38
N GLN A 101 2.89 10.96 -0.20
CA GLN A 101 3.72 12.15 -0.04
C GLN A 101 5.21 11.86 -0.32
N TYR A 102 5.75 10.76 0.23
CA TYR A 102 7.14 10.35 -0.03
C TYR A 102 7.35 10.04 -1.50
N PHE A 103 6.41 9.32 -2.11
CA PHE A 103 6.45 8.97 -3.52
C PHE A 103 6.39 10.22 -4.42
N SER A 104 5.52 11.18 -4.11
CA SER A 104 5.46 12.47 -4.81
C SER A 104 6.78 13.23 -4.75
N SER A 105 7.45 13.23 -3.60
CA SER A 105 8.77 13.87 -3.44
C SER A 105 9.83 13.18 -4.28
N LEU A 106 9.85 11.85 -4.27
CA LEU A 106 10.77 11.04 -5.04
C LEU A 106 10.61 11.26 -6.56
N LEU A 107 9.36 11.32 -7.06
CA LEU A 107 9.08 11.65 -8.47
C LEU A 107 9.63 13.03 -8.86
N LYS A 108 9.43 14.05 -8.01
CA LYS A 108 9.94 15.41 -8.26
C LYS A 108 11.46 15.44 -8.31
N ASP A 109 12.12 14.73 -7.39
CA ASP A 109 13.59 14.67 -7.34
C ASP A 109 14.15 13.92 -8.54
N SER A 110 13.50 12.81 -8.95
CA SER A 110 13.86 12.07 -10.15
C SER A 110 13.69 12.90 -11.42
N LEU A 111 12.63 13.72 -11.50
CA LEU A 111 12.42 14.64 -12.61
C LEU A 111 13.52 15.72 -12.64
N ARG A 112 13.87 16.34 -11.51
CA ARG A 112 14.98 17.31 -11.43
C ARG A 112 16.31 16.72 -11.91
N GLN A 113 16.58 15.48 -11.52
CA GLN A 113 17.79 14.78 -11.97
C GLN A 113 17.78 14.46 -13.47
N LEU A 114 16.59 14.28 -14.06
CA LEU A 114 16.45 13.98 -15.48
C LEU A 114 16.51 15.23 -16.36
N THR A 115 15.88 16.32 -15.93
CA THR A 115 15.64 17.51 -16.76
C THR A 115 16.29 18.80 -16.23
N GLY A 116 16.97 18.73 -15.08
CA GLY A 116 17.52 19.90 -14.37
C GLY A 116 16.50 20.70 -13.56
N SER A 117 15.20 20.46 -13.75
CA SER A 117 14.14 21.19 -13.04
C SER A 117 12.90 20.32 -12.80
N ALA A 118 12.05 20.74 -11.87
CA ALA A 118 10.74 20.12 -11.65
C ALA A 118 9.69 21.24 -11.46
N PRO A 119 9.22 21.85 -12.55
CA PRO A 119 8.23 22.91 -12.46
C PRO A 119 6.92 22.40 -11.86
N LYS A 120 6.15 23.31 -11.27
CA LYS A 120 4.84 22.98 -10.68
C LYS A 120 3.92 22.40 -11.77
N GLY A 121 3.32 21.25 -11.49
CA GLY A 121 2.44 20.56 -12.44
C GLY A 121 3.14 19.67 -13.46
N ALA A 122 4.47 19.57 -13.47
CA ALA A 122 5.21 18.69 -14.38
C ALA A 122 4.98 17.20 -14.10
N ILE A 123 4.63 16.85 -12.88
CA ILE A 123 4.17 15.51 -12.52
C ILE A 123 2.71 15.55 -12.03
N PRO A 124 1.93 14.50 -12.29
CA PRO A 124 0.57 14.41 -11.78
C PRO A 124 0.52 14.50 -10.25
N TYR A 125 -0.60 14.98 -9.71
CA TYR A 125 -0.85 14.92 -8.28
C TYR A 125 -0.86 13.46 -7.82
N VAL A 126 -0.19 13.18 -6.70
CA VAL A 126 -0.19 11.82 -6.11
C VAL A 126 -1.17 11.82 -4.95
N GLN A 127 -2.15 10.93 -5.01
CA GLN A 127 -3.22 10.81 -4.03
C GLN A 127 -3.31 9.38 -3.50
N GLU A 128 -3.49 9.26 -2.20
CA GLU A 128 -3.77 7.97 -1.55
C GLU A 128 -5.19 7.49 -1.84
N LEU A 129 -5.35 6.16 -1.83
CA LEU A 129 -6.61 5.46 -1.96
C LEU A 129 -6.57 4.16 -1.16
N VAL A 130 -7.69 3.76 -0.53
CA VAL A 130 -7.86 2.41 0.01
C VAL A 130 -9.01 1.75 -0.72
N PHE A 131 -8.77 0.58 -1.28
CA PHE A 131 -9.76 -0.23 -1.97
C PHE A 131 -10.13 -1.44 -1.13
N LEU A 132 -11.37 -1.42 -0.61
CA LEU A 132 -11.98 -2.46 0.22
C LEU A 132 -12.81 -3.38 -0.68
N HIS A 133 -12.25 -4.51 -1.11
CA HIS A 133 -12.79 -5.31 -2.21
C HIS A 133 -13.40 -6.66 -1.80
N HIS A 134 -13.77 -6.83 -0.52
CA HIS A 134 -14.53 -8.02 -0.10
C HIS A 134 -16.04 -7.79 -0.33
N PRO A 135 -16.77 -8.73 -0.97
CA PRO A 135 -18.19 -8.54 -1.28
C PRO A 135 -19.11 -8.51 -0.03
N GLU A 136 -18.70 -9.10 1.08
CA GLU A 136 -19.45 -9.10 2.34
C GLU A 136 -18.93 -8.03 3.32
N PHE A 137 -18.37 -6.95 2.80
CA PHE A 137 -17.86 -5.83 3.59
C PHE A 137 -18.94 -4.75 3.76
N VAL A 138 -18.99 -4.15 4.95
CA VAL A 138 -19.87 -3.00 5.24
C VAL A 138 -19.05 -1.93 5.98
N CYS A 139 -19.14 -0.70 5.50
CA CYS A 139 -18.44 0.45 6.08
C CYS A 139 -19.42 1.34 6.85
N GLU A 140 -19.31 1.36 8.16
CA GLU A 140 -20.06 2.23 9.07
C GLU A 140 -19.22 3.37 9.64
N LEU A 141 -18.17 3.77 8.94
CA LEU A 141 -17.42 4.97 9.30
C LEU A 141 -18.26 6.23 9.04
N PRO A 142 -18.03 7.32 9.79
CA PRO A 142 -18.59 8.64 9.46
C PRO A 142 -18.24 9.05 8.03
N GLU A 143 -19.12 9.78 7.35
CA GLU A 143 -18.90 10.21 5.95
C GLU A 143 -17.58 10.98 5.76
N SER A 144 -17.19 11.80 6.73
CA SER A 144 -15.90 12.50 6.72
C SER A 144 -14.70 11.55 6.70
N SER A 145 -14.84 10.36 7.28
CA SER A 145 -13.78 9.34 7.37
C SER A 145 -13.76 8.37 6.18
N LYS A 146 -14.76 8.47 5.28
CA LYS A 146 -14.84 7.66 4.04
C LYS A 146 -14.10 8.29 2.87
N ILE A 147 -13.57 9.50 3.02
CA ILE A 147 -12.83 10.19 1.97
C ILE A 147 -11.64 9.33 1.53
N ASN A 148 -11.53 9.07 0.21
CA ASN A 148 -10.52 8.19 -0.40
C ASN A 148 -10.64 6.70 -0.04
N LEU A 149 -11.80 6.27 0.49
CA LEU A 149 -12.16 4.86 0.64
C LEU A 149 -13.13 4.48 -0.48
N TYR A 150 -12.88 3.36 -1.12
CA TYR A 150 -13.72 2.85 -2.20
C TYR A 150 -13.96 1.35 -2.03
N GLY A 151 -15.14 0.92 -2.43
CA GLY A 151 -15.57 -0.47 -2.46
C GLY A 151 -15.66 -1.02 -3.88
N LEU A 152 -16.22 -2.20 -3.98
CA LEU A 152 -16.58 -2.81 -5.26
C LEU A 152 -17.70 -2.00 -5.94
N ASP A 153 -17.66 -1.94 -7.27
CA ASP A 153 -18.71 -1.32 -8.06
C ASP A 153 -20.02 -2.08 -7.92
N ASN A 154 -21.13 -1.35 -8.02
CA ASN A 154 -22.50 -1.89 -7.95
C ASN A 154 -22.83 -2.62 -6.63
N GLN A 155 -22.17 -2.26 -5.54
CA GLN A 155 -22.44 -2.80 -4.20
C GLN A 155 -22.79 -1.71 -3.17
N PRO A 156 -23.97 -1.08 -3.27
CA PRO A 156 -24.37 0.04 -2.40
C PRO A 156 -24.48 -0.37 -0.92
N HIS A 157 -24.72 -1.65 -0.63
CA HIS A 157 -24.80 -2.17 0.73
C HIS A 157 -23.47 -2.03 1.51
N THR A 158 -22.36 -1.86 0.82
CA THR A 158 -21.04 -1.64 1.47
C THR A 158 -20.94 -0.29 2.15
N GLY A 159 -21.81 0.67 1.83
CA GLY A 159 -21.73 2.06 2.31
C GLY A 159 -20.54 2.85 1.72
N LEU A 160 -19.95 2.36 0.63
CA LEU A 160 -18.85 3.01 -0.11
C LEU A 160 -19.23 3.20 -1.57
N HIS A 161 -18.64 4.23 -2.17
CA HIS A 161 -18.64 4.39 -3.63
C HIS A 161 -17.78 3.31 -4.31
N GLY A 162 -18.16 2.93 -5.52
CA GLY A 162 -17.37 2.01 -6.33
C GLY A 162 -16.05 2.64 -6.79
N ILE A 163 -14.98 1.84 -6.87
CA ILE A 163 -13.65 2.34 -7.24
C ILE A 163 -13.61 2.93 -8.65
N SER A 164 -14.47 2.46 -9.57
CA SER A 164 -14.56 3.00 -10.92
C SER A 164 -15.01 4.46 -10.93
N GLU A 165 -15.88 4.88 -10.01
CA GLU A 165 -16.33 6.27 -9.89
C GLU A 165 -15.15 7.22 -9.66
N ARG A 166 -14.07 6.76 -9.04
CA ARG A 166 -12.87 7.55 -8.83
C ARG A 166 -11.85 7.43 -9.94
N LEU A 167 -11.51 6.21 -10.34
CA LEU A 167 -10.45 5.97 -11.32
C LEU A 167 -10.82 6.41 -12.72
N LEU A 168 -12.13 6.37 -13.06
CA LEU A 168 -12.64 6.78 -14.37
C LEU A 168 -13.29 8.17 -14.37
N ALA A 169 -13.29 8.86 -13.23
CA ALA A 169 -13.86 10.20 -13.10
C ALA A 169 -13.31 11.17 -14.17
N PRO A 170 -14.09 12.14 -14.61
CA PRO A 170 -13.58 13.25 -15.41
C PRO A 170 -12.43 13.96 -14.70
N ALA A 171 -11.48 14.46 -15.49
CA ALA A 171 -10.35 15.20 -14.93
C ALA A 171 -10.83 16.46 -14.18
N GLN A 172 -10.33 16.64 -12.97
CA GLN A 172 -10.57 17.81 -12.12
C GLN A 172 -9.38 18.79 -12.12
N ARG A 173 -8.24 18.32 -12.64
CA ARG A 173 -6.99 19.07 -12.84
C ARG A 173 -6.64 19.01 -14.33
N PRO A 174 -5.63 19.75 -14.77
CA PRO A 174 -5.14 19.60 -16.14
C PRO A 174 -4.86 18.12 -16.46
N PRO A 175 -5.48 17.56 -17.51
CA PRO A 175 -5.33 16.15 -17.83
C PRO A 175 -3.89 15.83 -18.23
N VAL A 176 -3.45 14.65 -17.89
CA VAL A 176 -2.14 14.14 -18.28
C VAL A 176 -2.17 13.79 -19.77
N SER A 177 -1.27 14.38 -20.52
CA SER A 177 -1.10 14.05 -21.95
C SER A 177 -0.46 12.66 -22.13
N GLU A 178 -0.48 12.13 -23.35
CA GLU A 178 0.25 10.90 -23.66
C GLU A 178 1.75 11.05 -23.37
N GLN A 179 2.35 12.17 -23.70
CA GLN A 179 3.76 12.47 -23.40
C GLN A 179 4.01 12.52 -21.88
N GLY A 180 3.09 13.13 -21.11
CA GLY A 180 3.14 13.12 -19.66
C GLY A 180 3.04 11.70 -19.07
N SER A 181 2.21 10.85 -19.66
CA SER A 181 2.10 9.43 -19.29
C SER A 181 3.39 8.66 -19.56
N LEU A 182 4.07 8.93 -20.67
CA LEU A 182 5.37 8.35 -20.99
C LEU A 182 6.46 8.85 -20.06
N LEU A 183 6.46 10.15 -19.74
CA LEU A 183 7.38 10.72 -18.74
C LEU A 183 7.25 10.04 -17.38
N VAL A 184 6.02 9.84 -16.90
CA VAL A 184 5.80 9.09 -15.65
C VAL A 184 6.40 7.68 -15.76
N ALA A 185 6.19 6.98 -16.87
CA ALA A 185 6.76 5.64 -17.07
C ALA A 185 8.31 5.63 -17.04
N GLU A 186 8.95 6.65 -17.62
CA GLU A 186 10.41 6.79 -17.54
C GLU A 186 10.90 7.11 -16.12
N LEU A 187 10.18 7.96 -15.39
CA LEU A 187 10.49 8.23 -13.97
C LEU A 187 10.36 6.97 -13.11
N MET A 188 9.35 6.13 -13.36
CA MET A 188 9.18 4.85 -12.65
C MET A 188 10.37 3.92 -12.87
N LYS A 189 10.90 3.84 -14.10
CA LYS A 189 12.12 3.07 -14.38
C LYS A 189 13.34 3.65 -13.64
N LYS A 190 13.48 4.97 -13.62
CA LYS A 190 14.61 5.65 -12.98
C LYS A 190 14.60 5.53 -11.47
N ILE A 191 13.45 5.55 -10.83
CA ILE A 191 13.30 5.36 -9.37
C ILE A 191 13.83 3.98 -8.94
N GLY A 192 13.80 2.99 -9.83
CA GLY A 192 14.29 1.66 -9.53
C GLY A 192 13.33 0.93 -8.59
N LEU A 193 12.09 0.71 -9.07
CA LEU A 193 11.11 -0.09 -8.35
C LEU A 193 11.65 -1.49 -8.09
N ALA A 194 11.60 -1.92 -6.84
CA ALA A 194 12.04 -3.25 -6.45
C ALA A 194 10.83 -4.20 -6.29
N PRO A 195 11.00 -5.51 -6.53
CA PRO A 195 10.03 -6.48 -6.10
C PRO A 195 9.79 -6.36 -4.60
N ARG A 196 8.54 -6.58 -4.19
CA ARG A 196 8.18 -6.66 -2.77
C ARG A 196 9.09 -7.68 -2.09
N ARG A 197 9.78 -7.26 -1.07
CA ARG A 197 10.64 -8.16 -0.31
C ARG A 197 9.76 -9.06 0.52
N GLN A 198 9.93 -10.35 0.30
CA GLN A 198 9.40 -11.34 1.20
C GLN A 198 10.02 -11.08 2.58
N ARG A 199 9.20 -10.91 3.61
CA ARG A 199 9.70 -10.77 4.97
C ARG A 199 10.25 -12.12 5.39
N GLU A 200 11.56 -12.22 5.54
CA GLU A 200 12.24 -13.43 5.93
C GLU A 200 13.03 -13.20 7.22
N VAL A 201 13.01 -14.18 8.09
CA VAL A 201 13.88 -14.27 9.25
C VAL A 201 14.55 -15.63 9.26
N GLY A 202 15.82 -15.66 8.90
CA GLY A 202 16.56 -16.90 8.68
C GLY A 202 15.93 -17.71 7.54
N SER A 203 15.47 -18.93 7.83
CA SER A 203 14.80 -19.81 6.86
C SER A 203 13.27 -19.69 6.88
N TRP A 204 12.72 -18.69 7.53
CA TRP A 204 11.28 -18.53 7.73
C TRP A 204 10.73 -17.36 6.94
N ILE A 205 9.69 -17.63 6.17
CA ILE A 205 8.89 -16.62 5.46
C ILE A 205 7.76 -16.21 6.37
N ILE A 206 7.63 -14.92 6.61
CA ILE A 206 6.62 -14.34 7.52
C ILE A 206 5.35 -14.07 6.77
N ASP A 207 4.22 -14.50 7.35
CA ASP A 207 2.88 -14.28 6.81
C ASP A 207 2.45 -12.81 6.92
N GLU A 208 1.35 -12.42 6.25
CA GLU A 208 0.87 -11.04 6.15
C GLU A 208 0.32 -10.46 7.45
N LYS A 209 -0.21 -11.28 8.34
CA LYS A 209 -0.96 -10.82 9.51
C LYS A 209 -0.34 -11.29 10.79
N PRO A 210 -0.17 -10.40 11.78
CA PRO A 210 0.24 -10.83 13.10
C PRO A 210 -0.81 -11.74 13.74
N LEU A 211 -0.36 -12.77 14.45
CA LEU A 211 -1.19 -13.64 15.27
C LEU A 211 -1.64 -12.96 16.55
N ALA A 212 -0.75 -12.16 17.13
CA ALA A 212 -0.98 -11.41 18.35
C ALA A 212 -0.06 -10.18 18.40
N ASP A 213 -0.47 -9.18 19.12
CA ASP A 213 0.32 -8.00 19.44
C ASP A 213 0.18 -7.64 20.94
N GLY A 214 1.20 -6.97 21.45
CA GLY A 214 1.25 -6.47 22.82
C GLY A 214 2.05 -5.17 22.86
N GLU A 215 2.27 -4.65 24.06
CA GLU A 215 3.05 -3.44 24.23
C GLU A 215 4.51 -3.67 23.81
N GLY A 216 4.87 -3.15 22.61
CA GLY A 216 6.21 -3.24 22.07
C GLY A 216 6.59 -4.57 21.43
N TRP A 217 5.65 -5.47 21.14
CA TRP A 217 5.92 -6.72 20.42
C TRP A 217 4.76 -7.15 19.53
N GLN A 218 5.08 -7.94 18.49
CA GLN A 218 4.11 -8.59 17.60
C GLN A 218 4.55 -10.02 17.30
N ASP A 219 3.61 -10.96 17.34
CA ASP A 219 3.80 -12.34 16.92
C ASP A 219 3.26 -12.53 15.49
N TRP A 220 4.04 -13.14 14.66
CA TRP A 220 3.71 -13.40 13.28
C TRP A 220 3.79 -14.89 12.97
N PRO A 221 2.81 -15.45 12.21
CA PRO A 221 2.95 -16.78 11.68
C PRO A 221 4.05 -16.76 10.60
N ALA A 222 4.76 -17.85 10.50
CA ALA A 222 5.78 -18.04 9.49
C ALA A 222 5.80 -19.49 9.03
N PHE A 223 6.24 -19.73 7.80
CA PHE A 223 6.47 -21.07 7.26
C PHE A 223 7.89 -21.18 6.75
N HIS A 224 8.44 -22.38 6.77
CA HIS A 224 9.80 -22.62 6.34
C HIS A 224 9.90 -22.55 4.80
N HIS A 225 10.90 -21.85 4.26
CA HIS A 225 11.00 -21.57 2.82
C HIS A 225 11.17 -22.81 1.93
N VAL A 226 11.71 -23.91 2.47
CA VAL A 226 11.88 -25.19 1.76
C VAL A 226 10.75 -26.18 2.07
N ASP A 227 10.31 -26.23 3.33
CA ASP A 227 9.28 -27.13 3.81
C ASP A 227 8.08 -26.31 4.29
N THR A 228 7.17 -26.00 3.38
CA THR A 228 6.04 -25.09 3.63
C THR A 228 5.01 -25.64 4.62
N GLU A 229 5.04 -26.93 4.95
CA GLU A 229 4.21 -27.52 6.01
C GLU A 229 4.78 -27.26 7.40
N ARG A 230 6.02 -26.86 7.47
CA ARG A 230 6.66 -26.53 8.72
C ARG A 230 6.38 -25.07 9.09
N HIS A 231 5.60 -24.88 10.15
CA HIS A 231 5.17 -23.58 10.63
C HIS A 231 5.94 -23.14 11.87
N ALA A 232 6.12 -21.83 12.02
CA ALA A 232 6.70 -21.19 13.21
C ALA A 232 5.91 -19.94 13.60
N ARG A 233 6.17 -19.46 14.81
CA ARG A 233 5.71 -18.16 15.29
C ARG A 233 6.94 -17.30 15.56
N ILE A 234 7.03 -16.16 14.89
CA ILE A 234 8.15 -15.23 15.02
C ILE A 234 7.67 -14.00 15.75
N ARG A 235 8.36 -13.65 16.84
CA ARG A 235 8.06 -12.45 17.63
C ARG A 235 9.01 -11.31 17.24
N PHE A 236 8.44 -10.19 16.85
CA PHE A 236 9.15 -8.94 16.65
C PHE A 236 8.96 -8.03 17.84
N TYR A 237 10.05 -7.46 18.31
CA TYR A 237 10.02 -6.43 19.34
C TYR A 237 10.27 -5.05 18.74
N THR A 238 9.42 -4.08 19.07
CA THR A 238 9.60 -2.70 18.67
C THR A 238 10.54 -2.00 19.65
N VAL A 239 11.77 -1.78 19.25
CA VAL A 239 12.72 -0.95 20.01
C VAL A 239 12.55 0.49 19.55
N GLY A 240 11.94 1.35 20.37
CA GLY A 240 11.75 2.77 20.07
C GLY A 240 13.09 3.47 19.87
N GLN A 241 13.27 4.14 18.74
CA GLN A 241 14.49 4.93 18.45
C GLN A 241 14.62 6.19 19.35
N SER A 242 13.56 6.52 20.09
CA SER A 242 13.48 7.72 20.95
C SER A 242 13.65 7.42 22.44
N ALA A 243 13.87 6.15 22.82
CA ALA A 243 14.07 5.82 24.24
C ALA A 243 15.50 6.24 24.70
N PRO A 244 15.65 6.76 25.92
CA PRO A 244 16.97 6.98 26.50
C PRO A 244 17.82 5.69 26.43
N SER A 245 19.11 5.83 26.24
CA SER A 245 20.04 4.71 26.00
C SER A 245 19.96 3.57 27.03
N ALA A 246 19.62 3.87 28.30
CA ALA A 246 19.43 2.90 29.37
C ALA A 246 18.18 2.00 29.16
N ASP A 247 17.08 2.56 28.70
CA ASP A 247 15.84 1.81 28.41
C ASP A 247 15.99 0.90 27.20
N SER A 248 16.73 1.34 26.19
CA SER A 248 17.02 0.55 25.00
C SER A 248 17.93 -0.65 25.34
N GLN A 249 18.89 -0.49 26.26
CA GLN A 249 19.76 -1.58 26.72
C GLN A 249 18.99 -2.58 27.61
N ALA A 250 18.14 -2.11 28.51
CA ALA A 250 17.32 -2.96 29.35
C ALA A 250 16.35 -3.82 28.51
N ARG A 251 15.72 -3.26 27.48
CA ARG A 251 14.86 -4.00 26.54
C ARG A 251 15.63 -5.02 25.71
N LYS A 252 16.84 -4.69 25.24
CA LYS A 252 17.71 -5.65 24.55
C LYS A 252 18.10 -6.82 25.46
N GLN A 253 18.41 -6.55 26.73
CA GLN A 253 18.74 -7.59 27.71
C GLN A 253 17.54 -8.47 28.04
N ALA A 254 16.33 -7.89 28.18
CA ALA A 254 15.09 -8.65 28.40
C ALA A 254 14.81 -9.60 27.23
N VAL A 255 14.96 -9.14 25.98
CA VAL A 255 14.80 -9.98 24.79
C VAL A 255 15.82 -11.11 24.77
N THR A 256 17.09 -10.85 25.12
CA THR A 256 18.14 -11.87 25.15
C THR A 256 17.91 -12.92 26.25
N SER A 257 17.27 -12.54 27.38
CA SER A 257 16.97 -13.48 28.47
C SER A 257 15.76 -14.38 28.21
N GLU A 258 14.87 -14.06 27.26
CA GLU A 258 13.77 -14.95 26.86
C GLU A 258 14.23 -16.13 25.97
N PHE A 259 15.47 -16.10 25.45
CA PHE A 259 16.02 -17.15 24.59
C PHE A 259 17.02 -18.11 25.29
N HIS A 260 17.14 -18.01 26.60
CA HIS A 260 17.89 -18.94 27.46
C HIS A 260 16.98 -19.56 28.52
#